data_e3ad76ecd509dd188a51875a355b18e7
#
_entry.id   e3ad76ecd509dd188a51875a355b18e7
#
_cell.length_a   1.000
_cell.length_b   1.000
_cell.length_c   1.000
_cell.angle_alpha   90.00
_cell.angle_beta   90.00
_cell.angle_gamma   90.00
#
_symmetry.space_group_name_H-M   'P 1'
#
loop_
_entity.id
_entity.type
_entity.pdbx_description
1 polymer ?
#
loop_
_entity_poly.entity_id
_entity_poly.type
_entity_poly.pdbx_seq_one_letter_code
_entity_poly.pdbx_strand_id
1 'polypeptide(L)'
;MNSNGNVSVSGPNEKIIQNKHNDSKEEKIMPLVTSKEMLLKAQKGGYAVGAFNAENMEMVKAIIQAAEELKAPVMIQTTPSTVKYGTVETYAAIVAAEAAKASVPVCLHLDHGSSFELAMQA
;
A
#
# COMPACT_ATOMS: atom_id res chain seq x y z
N MET A 1 -35.20 48.77 53.02
CA MET A 1 -33.93 48.70 53.79
C MET A 1 -33.30 47.37 53.53
N ASN A 2 -32.11 47.41 53.08
CA ASN A 2 -31.15 46.41 52.68
C ASN A 2 -31.14 45.08 53.44
N SER A 3 -30.89 44.01 52.73
CA SER A 3 -29.72 43.15 53.02
C SER A 3 -29.48 42.14 51.88
N ASN A 4 -28.29 42.32 51.33
CA ASN A 4 -27.69 41.40 50.34
C ASN A 4 -27.30 40.10 51.05
N GLY A 5 -27.78 38.97 50.52
CA GLY A 5 -27.31 37.63 50.85
C GLY A 5 -26.53 37.06 49.67
N ASN A 6 -25.21 37.14 49.79
CA ASN A 6 -24.27 36.55 48.84
C ASN A 6 -24.15 35.06 49.13
N VAL A 7 -24.70 34.19 48.27
CA VAL A 7 -24.50 32.74 48.34
C VAL A 7 -23.44 32.35 47.32
N SER A 8 -22.23 32.07 47.77
CA SER A 8 -21.20 31.45 47.00
C SER A 8 -21.48 29.94 46.85
N VAL A 9 -21.77 29.48 45.64
CA VAL A 9 -21.85 28.08 45.31
C VAL A 9 -20.53 27.68 44.70
N SER A 10 -19.73 26.93 45.46
CA SER A 10 -18.55 26.23 44.95
C SER A 10 -19.01 25.00 44.18
N GLY A 11 -18.88 25.06 42.87
CA GLY A 11 -19.11 23.89 41.99
C GLY A 11 -17.92 22.94 41.99
N PRO A 12 -18.15 21.65 41.80
CA PRO A 12 -17.10 20.64 41.82
C PRO A 12 -16.29 20.60 40.50
N ASN A 13 -15.01 20.38 40.69
CA ASN A 13 -13.95 20.07 39.75
C ASN A 13 -14.41 19.64 38.35
N GLU A 14 -14.26 20.52 37.38
CA GLU A 14 -14.15 20.16 35.97
C GLU A 14 -12.79 19.47 35.75
N LYS A 15 -12.82 18.15 35.68
CA LYS A 15 -11.70 17.38 35.11
C LYS A 15 -11.63 17.69 33.64
N ILE A 16 -10.67 18.53 33.28
CA ILE A 16 -10.27 18.71 31.88
C ILE A 16 -9.79 17.34 31.37
N ILE A 17 -10.64 16.66 30.62
CA ILE A 17 -10.26 15.47 29.86
C ILE A 17 -9.38 15.97 28.72
N GLN A 18 -8.06 15.91 28.94
CA GLN A 18 -7.11 16.04 27.86
C GLN A 18 -7.29 14.83 26.95
N ASN A 19 -8.05 15.01 25.87
CA ASN A 19 -8.02 14.11 24.72
C ASN A 19 -6.59 14.14 24.18
N LYS A 20 -5.78 13.19 24.61
CA LYS A 20 -4.57 12.82 23.88
C LYS A 20 -5.04 12.32 22.52
N HIS A 21 -4.97 13.20 21.52
CA HIS A 21 -4.95 12.77 20.13
C HIS A 21 -3.76 11.82 20.01
N ASN A 22 -4.08 10.56 19.99
CA ASN A 22 -3.15 9.51 19.62
C ASN A 22 -3.02 9.62 18.09
N ASP A 23 -2.15 10.52 17.62
CA ASP A 23 -1.67 10.51 16.25
C ASP A 23 -0.81 9.27 16.08
N SER A 24 -1.46 8.09 16.10
CA SER A 24 -0.93 6.96 15.39
C SER A 24 -0.95 7.37 13.92
N LYS A 25 0.21 7.83 13.41
CA LYS A 25 0.46 7.87 11.97
C LYS A 25 0.17 6.46 11.48
N GLU A 26 -1.03 6.24 10.96
CA GLU A 26 -1.27 5.14 10.06
C GLU A 26 -0.24 5.34 8.96
N GLU A 27 0.82 4.51 8.95
CA GLU A 27 1.73 4.41 7.83
C GLU A 27 0.82 4.09 6.64
N LYS A 28 0.58 5.09 5.81
CA LYS A 28 -0.18 4.92 4.56
C LYS A 28 0.65 3.95 3.74
N ILE A 29 0.31 2.66 3.85
CA ILE A 29 0.92 1.61 3.05
C ILE A 29 0.67 2.04 1.61
N MET A 30 1.73 2.43 0.91
CA MET A 30 1.66 2.63 -0.54
C MET A 30 1.66 1.23 -1.13
N PRO A 31 0.52 0.74 -1.63
CA PRO A 31 0.39 -0.65 -2.03
C PRO A 31 1.31 -1.01 -3.21
N LEU A 32 1.60 -0.06 -4.10
CA LEU A 32 2.62 -0.22 -5.14
C LEU A 32 3.99 0.19 -4.58
N VAL A 33 4.88 -0.77 -4.44
CA VAL A 33 6.21 -0.61 -3.82
C VAL A 33 7.33 -1.06 -4.76
N THR A 34 8.55 -0.62 -4.46
CA THR A 34 9.74 -1.16 -5.14
C THR A 34 10.10 -2.54 -4.58
N SER A 35 10.77 -3.35 -5.39
CA SER A 35 11.19 -4.71 -5.01
C SER A 35 12.19 -4.73 -3.84
N LYS A 36 13.00 -3.68 -3.68
CA LYS A 36 14.13 -3.65 -2.75
C LYS A 36 13.72 -3.99 -1.30
N GLU A 37 12.80 -3.21 -0.74
CA GLU A 37 12.39 -3.41 0.66
C GLU A 37 11.61 -4.71 0.85
N MET A 38 10.77 -5.07 -0.12
CA MET A 38 10.02 -6.31 -0.14
C MET A 38 10.95 -7.51 -0.08
N LEU A 39 11.99 -7.55 -0.93
CA LEU A 39 12.96 -8.64 -0.99
C LEU A 39 13.89 -8.67 0.23
N LEU A 40 14.30 -7.53 0.78
CA LEU A 40 15.08 -7.50 2.01
C LEU A 40 14.30 -8.04 3.21
N LYS A 41 13.00 -7.73 3.30
CA LYS A 41 12.12 -8.31 4.33
C LYS A 41 11.98 -9.83 4.15
N ALA A 42 11.80 -10.30 2.92
CA ALA A 42 11.71 -11.71 2.61
C ALA A 42 12.99 -12.48 2.97
N GLN A 43 14.15 -11.94 2.59
CA GLN A 43 15.45 -12.51 2.92
C GLN A 43 15.65 -12.62 4.44
N LYS A 44 15.37 -11.54 5.18
CA LYS A 44 15.45 -11.52 6.65
C LYS A 44 14.48 -12.48 7.31
N GLY A 45 13.29 -12.62 6.73
CA GLY A 45 12.21 -13.48 7.25
C GLY A 45 12.32 -14.93 6.82
N GLY A 46 13.26 -15.29 5.92
CA GLY A 46 13.43 -16.65 5.42
C GLY A 46 12.28 -17.16 4.55
N TYR A 47 11.61 -16.26 3.79
CA TYR A 47 10.53 -16.62 2.87
C TYR A 47 10.77 -16.07 1.46
N ALA A 48 10.07 -16.60 0.48
CA ALA A 48 10.10 -16.13 -0.90
C ALA A 48 8.88 -15.25 -1.20
N VAL A 49 9.04 -14.28 -2.11
CA VAL A 49 7.93 -13.52 -2.68
C VAL A 49 7.54 -14.15 -4.00
N GLY A 50 6.25 -14.47 -4.18
CA GLY A 50 5.72 -14.96 -5.45
C GLY A 50 5.78 -13.88 -6.53
N ALA A 51 6.22 -14.27 -7.72
CA ALA A 51 6.28 -13.41 -8.89
C ALA A 51 5.53 -14.08 -10.05
N PHE A 52 4.48 -13.43 -10.56
CA PHE A 52 3.53 -14.04 -11.48
C PHE A 52 3.36 -13.17 -12.73
N ASN A 53 3.45 -13.78 -13.89
CA ASN A 53 3.20 -13.12 -15.17
C ASN A 53 1.72 -12.75 -15.31
N ALA A 54 1.47 -11.52 -15.76
CA ALA A 54 0.14 -11.03 -16.07
C ALA A 54 0.10 -10.45 -17.48
N GLU A 55 -0.73 -11.02 -18.33
CA GLU A 55 -0.88 -10.63 -19.73
C GLU A 55 -2.08 -9.68 -19.97
N ASN A 56 -2.95 -9.54 -18.95
CA ASN A 56 -4.14 -8.70 -19.02
C ASN A 56 -4.61 -8.25 -17.63
N MET A 57 -5.61 -7.37 -17.60
CA MET A 57 -6.18 -6.83 -16.36
C MET A 57 -6.77 -7.91 -15.46
N GLU A 58 -7.43 -8.91 -16.02
CA GLU A 58 -8.08 -9.99 -15.27
C GLU A 58 -7.05 -10.81 -14.48
N MET A 59 -5.90 -11.08 -15.10
CA MET A 59 -4.79 -11.79 -14.43
C MET A 59 -4.21 -10.92 -13.29
N VAL A 60 -4.00 -9.62 -13.52
CA VAL A 60 -3.54 -8.69 -12.46
C VAL A 60 -4.50 -8.72 -11.27
N LYS A 61 -5.80 -8.62 -11.52
CA LYS A 61 -6.83 -8.65 -10.47
C LYS A 61 -6.82 -9.96 -9.70
N ALA A 62 -6.76 -11.09 -10.40
CA ALA A 62 -6.76 -12.41 -9.78
C ALA A 62 -5.52 -12.63 -8.89
N ILE A 63 -4.35 -12.21 -9.36
CA ILE A 63 -3.10 -12.34 -8.61
C ILE A 63 -3.14 -11.46 -7.34
N ILE A 64 -3.58 -10.21 -7.45
CA ILE A 64 -3.68 -9.30 -6.30
C ILE A 64 -4.74 -9.80 -5.32
N GLN A 65 -5.88 -10.30 -5.79
CA GLN A 65 -6.90 -10.89 -4.92
C GLN A 65 -6.36 -12.08 -4.14
N ALA A 66 -5.65 -12.99 -4.79
CA ALA A 66 -5.02 -14.12 -4.10
C ALA A 66 -3.98 -13.67 -3.06
N ALA A 67 -3.20 -12.63 -3.37
CA ALA A 67 -2.24 -12.05 -2.42
C ALA A 67 -2.94 -11.44 -1.19
N GLU A 68 -4.08 -10.75 -1.38
CA GLU A 68 -4.91 -10.22 -0.30
C GLU A 68 -5.46 -11.34 0.60
N GLU A 69 -6.02 -12.39 0.02
CA GLU A 69 -6.56 -13.54 0.76
C GLU A 69 -5.49 -14.23 1.61
N LEU A 70 -4.26 -14.34 1.07
CA LEU A 70 -3.12 -14.95 1.74
C LEU A 70 -2.34 -13.98 2.63
N LYS A 71 -2.68 -12.67 2.61
CA LYS A 71 -1.93 -11.60 3.30
C LYS A 71 -0.44 -11.63 2.98
N ALA A 72 -0.11 -11.85 1.72
CA ALA A 72 1.24 -12.03 1.22
C ALA A 72 1.65 -10.91 0.26
N PRO A 73 2.90 -10.43 0.29
CA PRO A 73 3.42 -9.54 -0.74
C PRO A 73 3.51 -10.27 -2.08
N VAL A 74 3.36 -9.54 -3.18
CA VAL A 74 3.37 -10.14 -4.53
C VAL A 74 4.07 -9.27 -5.55
N MET A 75 4.73 -9.90 -6.53
CA MET A 75 5.22 -9.27 -7.75
C MET A 75 4.31 -9.62 -8.92
N ILE A 76 3.88 -8.59 -9.64
CA ILE A 76 3.27 -8.72 -10.97
C ILE A 76 4.39 -8.59 -11.99
N GLN A 77 4.53 -9.55 -12.87
CA GLN A 77 5.56 -9.55 -13.89
C GLN A 77 4.96 -9.29 -15.27
N THR A 78 5.68 -8.49 -16.07
CA THR A 78 5.44 -8.32 -17.50
C THR A 78 6.69 -8.73 -18.26
N THR A 79 6.52 -9.31 -19.45
CA THR A 79 7.62 -9.69 -20.33
C THR A 79 7.74 -8.73 -21.51
N PRO A 80 8.82 -8.76 -22.30
CA PRO A 80 8.93 -7.94 -23.51
C PRO A 80 7.77 -8.18 -24.51
N SER A 81 7.24 -9.41 -24.59
CA SER A 81 6.06 -9.72 -25.44
C SER A 81 4.80 -9.07 -24.91
N THR A 82 4.58 -9.12 -23.60
CA THR A 82 3.46 -8.45 -22.92
C THR A 82 3.49 -6.94 -23.14
N VAL A 83 4.66 -6.34 -22.93
CA VAL A 83 4.87 -4.90 -23.12
C VAL A 83 4.73 -4.49 -24.61
N LYS A 84 5.17 -5.33 -25.55
CA LYS A 84 4.96 -5.10 -26.98
C LYS A 84 3.47 -5.10 -27.36
N TYR A 85 2.67 -5.90 -26.69
CA TYR A 85 1.22 -5.96 -26.90
C TYR A 85 0.51 -4.75 -26.30
N GLY A 86 0.76 -4.42 -25.05
CA GLY A 86 -0.04 -3.47 -24.28
C GLY A 86 0.68 -2.21 -23.81
N THR A 87 1.95 -2.02 -24.11
CA THR A 87 2.89 -0.96 -23.67
C THR A 87 3.22 -0.95 -22.17
N VAL A 88 4.35 -0.34 -21.82
CA VAL A 88 4.79 -0.16 -20.42
C VAL A 88 3.76 0.64 -19.62
N GLU A 89 3.30 1.75 -20.20
CA GLU A 89 2.38 2.69 -19.54
C GLU A 89 1.03 2.04 -19.24
N THR A 90 0.53 1.23 -20.16
CA THR A 90 -0.75 0.52 -19.96
C THR A 90 -0.67 -0.45 -18.78
N TYR A 91 0.37 -1.27 -18.73
CA TYR A 91 0.53 -2.21 -17.61
C TYR A 91 0.83 -1.51 -16.30
N ALA A 92 1.62 -0.45 -16.31
CA ALA A 92 1.84 0.38 -15.13
C ALA A 92 0.54 0.96 -14.60
N ALA A 93 -0.33 1.48 -15.48
CA ALA A 93 -1.63 2.03 -15.10
C ALA A 93 -2.57 0.97 -14.51
N ILE A 94 -2.67 -0.22 -15.14
CA ILE A 94 -3.50 -1.33 -14.65
C ILE A 94 -3.03 -1.79 -13.26
N VAL A 95 -1.74 -2.06 -13.10
CA VAL A 95 -1.19 -2.54 -11.84
C VAL A 95 -1.31 -1.48 -10.76
N ALA A 96 -1.03 -0.21 -11.05
CA ALA A 96 -1.18 0.88 -10.08
C ALA A 96 -2.63 1.03 -9.61
N ALA A 97 -3.60 0.96 -10.53
CA ALA A 97 -5.03 1.08 -10.21
C ALA A 97 -5.53 -0.08 -9.32
N GLU A 98 -5.10 -1.31 -9.57
CA GLU A 98 -5.49 -2.46 -8.75
C GLU A 98 -4.70 -2.51 -7.43
N ALA A 99 -3.40 -2.22 -7.45
CA ALA A 99 -2.59 -2.13 -6.24
C ALA A 99 -3.10 -1.06 -5.27
N ALA A 100 -3.64 0.06 -5.77
CA ALA A 100 -4.19 1.12 -4.90
C ALA A 100 -5.37 0.65 -4.02
N LYS A 101 -5.98 -0.48 -4.33
CA LYS A 101 -7.09 -1.09 -3.57
C LYS A 101 -6.59 -2.16 -2.60
N ALA A 102 -5.34 -2.60 -2.76
CA ALA A 102 -4.75 -3.67 -1.97
C ALA A 102 -4.27 -3.19 -0.59
N SER A 103 -4.28 -4.09 0.39
CA SER A 103 -3.68 -3.88 1.71
C SER A 103 -2.29 -4.52 1.83
N VAL A 104 -1.92 -5.37 0.86
CA VAL A 104 -0.61 -6.04 0.78
C VAL A 104 0.32 -5.31 -0.18
N PRO A 105 1.65 -5.39 0.03
CA PRO A 105 2.61 -4.80 -0.89
C PRO A 105 2.57 -5.46 -2.27
N VAL A 106 2.41 -4.66 -3.33
CA VAL A 106 2.46 -5.09 -4.73
C VAL A 106 3.64 -4.43 -5.41
N CYS A 107 4.42 -5.17 -6.16
CA CYS A 107 5.53 -4.67 -6.98
C CYS A 107 5.29 -5.01 -8.44
N LEU A 108 5.50 -4.06 -9.35
CA LEU A 108 5.54 -4.30 -10.80
C LEU A 108 6.98 -4.55 -11.22
N HIS A 109 7.21 -5.57 -12.04
CA HIS A 109 8.53 -6.00 -12.48
C HIS A 109 8.53 -6.32 -13.98
N LEU A 110 9.49 -5.74 -14.71
CA LEU A 110 9.79 -6.16 -16.07
C LEU A 110 10.70 -7.38 -16.03
N ASP A 111 10.16 -8.54 -16.36
CA ASP A 111 10.88 -9.79 -16.44
C ASP A 111 11.51 -9.95 -17.83
N HIS A 112 12.73 -10.52 -17.92
CA HIS A 112 13.45 -10.68 -19.18
C HIS A 112 13.64 -9.39 -20.00
N GLY A 113 13.97 -8.27 -19.35
CA GLY A 113 14.27 -7.02 -20.06
C GLY A 113 15.30 -7.23 -21.16
N SER A 114 14.87 -7.10 -22.43
CA SER A 114 15.68 -7.48 -23.59
C SER A 114 16.69 -6.43 -24.03
N SER A 115 16.57 -5.20 -23.55
CA SER A 115 17.49 -4.11 -23.84
C SER A 115 17.55 -3.09 -22.71
N PHE A 116 18.60 -2.26 -22.74
CA PHE A 116 18.73 -1.13 -21.81
C PHE A 116 17.59 -0.12 -22.00
N GLU A 117 17.23 0.17 -23.24
CA GLU A 117 16.16 1.12 -23.58
C GLU A 117 14.83 0.69 -23.00
N LEU A 118 14.49 -0.61 -23.10
CA LEU A 118 13.26 -1.14 -22.50
C LEU A 118 13.30 -1.07 -20.98
N ALA A 119 14.42 -1.37 -20.37
CA ALA A 119 14.59 -1.26 -18.93
C ALA A 119 14.47 0.19 -18.41
N MET A 120 14.86 1.17 -19.23
CA MET A 120 14.72 2.59 -18.90
C MET A 120 13.29 3.12 -19.08
N GLN A 121 12.46 2.44 -19.87
CA GLN A 121 11.05 2.77 -20.05
C GLN A 121 10.16 2.18 -18.94
N ALA A 122 10.58 1.07 -18.34
CA ALA A 122 9.85 0.35 -17.33
C ALA A 122 10.08 0.90 -15.92
#